data_428f6f6b31252619eb2bcbb8064fcd47
#
_entry.id   428f6f6b31252619eb2bcbb8064fcd47
#
_cell.length_a   1.000
_cell.length_b   1.000
_cell.length_c   1.000
_cell.angle_alpha   90.00
_cell.angle_beta   90.00
_cell.angle_gamma   90.00
#
_symmetry.space_group_name_H-M   'P 1'
#
loop_
_entity.id
_entity.type
_entity.pdbx_description
1 polymer ?
#
loop_
_entity_poly.entity_id
_entity_poly.type
_entity_poly.pdbx_seq_one_letter_code
_entity_poly.pdbx_strand_id
1 'polypeptide(L)'
;PYIYYSIKLKNPSRIIKPEYGKFAELTNGNIFYQEFTSNNPLGQIVFLVHGFSTPSIVWKGIAPYLTSAGYDVIAYDHYGRGFSSRPKVDYTKGFYISTLMELIDHLKVKQKVHLIGYSMGGPIVGHFANENPNKVESVNFIAPAGYMFKRKSQSNVYLKILNIPFITKYISVVFPSLMYGGSSSIKLSTDEDENRLSQNELNTVYREQMKYEGFTRSLVSTAKNFNLFNTQKMFQELGKKNINSSVIWGDADEIV
;
A
#
# COMPACT_ATOMS: atom_id res chain seq x y z
N PRO A 1 0.78 28.62 -12.19
CA PRO A 1 1.43 27.30 -12.24
C PRO A 1 0.48 26.18 -11.81
N TYR A 2 -0.28 26.32 -10.69
CA TYR A 2 -1.20 25.29 -10.20
C TYR A 2 -2.28 24.88 -11.24
N ILE A 3 -2.96 25.86 -11.82
CA ILE A 3 -3.98 25.62 -12.87
C ILE A 3 -3.35 24.90 -14.06
N TYR A 4 -2.17 25.34 -14.50
CA TYR A 4 -1.46 24.72 -15.62
C TYR A 4 -1.13 23.24 -15.37
N TYR A 5 -0.61 22.90 -14.19
CA TYR A 5 -0.30 21.51 -13.84
C TYR A 5 -1.57 20.66 -13.62
N SER A 6 -2.61 21.25 -13.02
CA SER A 6 -3.89 20.55 -12.85
C SER A 6 -4.57 20.20 -14.18
N ILE A 7 -4.44 21.07 -15.18
CA ILE A 7 -4.97 20.82 -16.55
C ILE A 7 -4.18 19.72 -17.25
N LYS A 8 -2.90 19.52 -16.90
CA LYS A 8 -2.06 18.45 -17.50
C LYS A 8 -2.28 17.07 -16.88
N LEU A 9 -2.96 16.96 -15.74
CA LEU A 9 -3.21 15.65 -15.15
C LEU A 9 -4.20 14.85 -16.02
N LYS A 10 -3.85 13.58 -16.21
CA LYS A 10 -4.69 12.65 -16.99
C LYS A 10 -5.89 12.21 -16.15
N ASN A 11 -7.03 12.03 -16.82
CA ASN A 11 -8.19 11.42 -16.17
C ASN A 11 -7.87 9.97 -15.77
N PRO A 12 -8.15 9.55 -14.52
CA PRO A 12 -7.90 8.18 -14.06
C PRO A 12 -8.60 7.10 -14.91
N SER A 13 -9.76 7.42 -15.52
CA SER A 13 -10.44 6.48 -16.42
C SER A 13 -9.66 6.16 -17.71
N ARG A 14 -8.60 6.94 -17.99
CA ARG A 14 -7.69 6.74 -19.13
C ARG A 14 -6.40 6.02 -18.73
N ILE A 15 -6.33 5.46 -17.53
CA ILE A 15 -5.20 4.59 -17.15
C ILE A 15 -5.22 3.40 -18.09
N ILE A 16 -4.11 3.21 -18.82
CA ILE A 16 -3.95 2.05 -19.69
C ILE A 16 -3.93 0.83 -18.79
N LYS A 17 -4.90 -0.06 -19.00
CA LYS A 17 -4.95 -1.32 -18.26
C LYS A 17 -3.75 -2.16 -18.67
N PRO A 18 -2.97 -2.70 -17.72
CA PRO A 18 -1.87 -3.59 -18.05
C PRO A 18 -2.41 -4.90 -18.65
N GLU A 19 -1.61 -5.55 -19.49
CA GLU A 19 -1.95 -6.87 -20.05
C GLU A 19 -1.93 -7.97 -18.98
N TYR A 20 -1.28 -7.72 -17.84
CA TYR A 20 -1.20 -8.60 -16.70
C TYR A 20 -2.13 -8.14 -15.58
N GLY A 21 -2.62 -9.08 -14.77
CA GLY A 21 -3.52 -8.80 -13.65
C GLY A 21 -4.99 -8.64 -14.07
N LYS A 22 -5.82 -8.39 -13.09
CA LYS A 22 -7.27 -8.36 -13.19
C LYS A 22 -7.84 -7.15 -12.45
N PHE A 23 -9.13 -6.90 -12.64
CA PHE A 23 -9.86 -5.86 -11.94
C PHE A 23 -11.05 -6.47 -11.21
N ALA A 24 -11.15 -6.20 -9.91
CA ALA A 24 -12.33 -6.45 -9.09
C ALA A 24 -13.18 -5.18 -9.05
N GLU A 25 -14.43 -5.26 -9.44
CA GLU A 25 -15.40 -4.18 -9.26
C GLU A 25 -15.92 -4.23 -7.83
N LEU A 26 -15.55 -3.26 -7.02
CA LEU A 26 -15.92 -3.14 -5.61
C LEU A 26 -16.73 -1.86 -5.39
N THR A 27 -17.19 -1.65 -4.17
CA THR A 27 -18.10 -0.54 -3.81
C THR A 27 -17.61 0.85 -4.26
N ASN A 28 -16.30 1.11 -4.22
CA ASN A 28 -15.74 2.42 -4.57
C ASN A 28 -15.03 2.46 -5.93
N GLY A 29 -15.30 1.50 -6.79
CA GLY A 29 -14.73 1.36 -8.12
C GLY A 29 -13.82 0.14 -8.27
N ASN A 30 -13.01 0.11 -9.31
CA ASN A 30 -12.18 -1.04 -9.63
C ASN A 30 -10.91 -1.08 -8.79
N ILE A 31 -10.61 -2.24 -8.21
CA ILE A 31 -9.32 -2.59 -7.63
C ILE A 31 -8.54 -3.45 -8.61
N PHE A 32 -7.34 -3.03 -8.95
CA PHE A 32 -6.39 -3.85 -9.69
C PHE A 32 -5.72 -4.85 -8.75
N TYR A 33 -5.62 -6.10 -9.20
CA TYR A 33 -4.90 -7.14 -8.48
C TYR A 33 -4.21 -8.11 -9.43
N GLN A 34 -3.20 -8.80 -8.92
CA GLN A 34 -2.46 -9.86 -9.60
C GLN A 34 -2.63 -11.14 -8.82
N GLU A 35 -2.85 -12.23 -9.54
CA GLU A 35 -2.89 -13.58 -9.00
C GLU A 35 -1.64 -14.33 -9.44
N PHE A 36 -0.94 -14.89 -8.49
CA PHE A 36 0.18 -15.79 -8.75
C PHE A 36 -0.19 -17.17 -8.17
N THR A 37 -0.40 -18.12 -9.06
CA THR A 37 -0.86 -19.46 -8.69
C THR A 37 0.34 -20.39 -8.53
N SER A 38 0.36 -21.16 -7.45
CA SER A 38 1.36 -22.19 -7.24
C SER A 38 1.13 -23.39 -8.15
N ASN A 39 2.22 -23.97 -8.67
CA ASN A 39 2.16 -25.23 -9.40
C ASN A 39 1.91 -26.44 -8.45
N ASN A 40 2.14 -26.25 -7.15
CA ASN A 40 1.97 -27.27 -6.10
C ASN A 40 1.17 -26.68 -4.93
N PRO A 41 -0.13 -26.38 -5.12
CA PRO A 41 -0.88 -25.55 -4.17
C PRO A 41 -1.11 -26.27 -2.85
N LEU A 42 -0.83 -25.58 -1.76
CA LEU A 42 -1.18 -26.00 -0.39
C LEU A 42 -2.65 -25.72 -0.07
N GLY A 43 -3.41 -25.11 -0.97
CA GLY A 43 -4.77 -24.61 -0.73
C GLY A 43 -4.80 -23.39 0.20
N GLN A 44 -3.66 -22.71 0.38
CA GLN A 44 -3.52 -21.54 1.25
C GLN A 44 -3.28 -20.28 0.41
N ILE A 45 -3.90 -19.19 0.80
CA ILE A 45 -3.85 -17.91 0.05
C ILE A 45 -3.16 -16.84 0.89
N VAL A 46 -2.24 -16.12 0.25
CA VAL A 46 -1.54 -14.98 0.82
C VAL A 46 -2.00 -13.69 0.15
N PHE A 47 -2.45 -12.70 0.92
CA PHE A 47 -2.68 -11.35 0.42
C PHE A 47 -1.49 -10.45 0.75
N LEU A 48 -0.95 -9.79 -0.26
CA LEU A 48 0.17 -8.87 -0.17
C LEU A 48 -0.32 -7.42 -0.19
N VAL A 49 -0.12 -6.71 0.91
CA VAL A 49 -0.65 -5.37 1.18
C VAL A 49 0.48 -4.36 1.19
N HIS A 50 0.55 -3.54 0.13
CA HIS A 50 1.66 -2.61 -0.11
C HIS A 50 1.61 -1.35 0.78
N GLY A 51 2.67 -0.54 0.70
CA GLY A 51 2.87 0.66 1.51
C GLY A 51 2.10 1.90 1.04
N PHE A 52 2.58 3.08 1.48
CA PHE A 52 1.86 4.35 1.34
C PHE A 52 1.73 4.84 -0.10
N SER A 53 2.82 4.83 -0.88
CA SER A 53 2.88 5.49 -2.19
C SER A 53 3.20 4.57 -3.36
N THR A 54 3.76 3.40 -3.09
CA THR A 54 4.14 2.41 -4.10
C THR A 54 3.04 1.38 -4.29
N PRO A 55 2.70 0.99 -5.53
CA PRO A 55 1.67 -0.02 -5.79
C PRO A 55 2.20 -1.45 -5.62
N SER A 56 1.36 -2.44 -5.94
CA SER A 56 1.62 -3.87 -5.77
C SER A 56 2.87 -4.40 -6.48
N ILE A 57 3.43 -3.67 -7.44
CA ILE A 57 4.68 -4.05 -8.11
C ILE A 57 5.85 -4.27 -7.13
N VAL A 58 5.81 -3.67 -5.93
CA VAL A 58 6.84 -3.90 -4.90
C VAL A 58 6.97 -5.37 -4.50
N TRP A 59 5.95 -6.16 -4.79
CA TRP A 59 5.89 -7.58 -4.49
C TRP A 59 6.47 -8.49 -5.59
N LYS A 60 6.94 -7.90 -6.71
CA LYS A 60 7.50 -8.63 -7.85
C LYS A 60 8.57 -9.64 -7.42
N GLY A 61 9.47 -9.24 -6.50
CA GLY A 61 10.53 -10.10 -6.01
C GLY A 61 10.11 -11.12 -4.95
N ILE A 62 8.96 -10.97 -4.32
CA ILE A 62 8.52 -11.84 -3.21
C ILE A 62 7.49 -12.87 -3.67
N ALA A 63 6.56 -12.49 -4.54
CA ALA A 63 5.48 -13.35 -4.98
C ALA A 63 5.97 -14.70 -5.57
N PRO A 64 7.02 -14.77 -6.41
CA PRO A 64 7.52 -16.03 -6.93
C PRO A 64 8.03 -17.00 -5.85
N TYR A 65 8.66 -16.51 -4.81
CA TYR A 65 9.12 -17.35 -3.69
C TYR A 65 7.96 -17.95 -2.90
N LEU A 66 6.91 -17.18 -2.67
CA LEU A 66 5.71 -17.66 -1.98
C LEU A 66 4.99 -18.72 -2.83
N THR A 67 4.88 -18.50 -4.15
CA THR A 67 4.27 -19.51 -5.03
C THR A 67 5.11 -20.77 -5.12
N SER A 68 6.43 -20.66 -5.14
CA SER A 68 7.33 -21.82 -5.09
C SER A 68 7.19 -22.60 -3.77
N ALA A 69 6.84 -21.92 -2.68
CA ALA A 69 6.55 -22.54 -1.39
C ALA A 69 5.12 -23.13 -1.29
N GLY A 70 4.31 -23.06 -2.35
CA GLY A 70 2.99 -23.69 -2.41
C GLY A 70 1.81 -22.77 -2.12
N TYR A 71 2.04 -21.48 -1.90
CA TYR A 71 0.95 -20.51 -1.65
C TYR A 71 0.40 -19.93 -2.95
N ASP A 72 -0.92 -19.76 -3.04
CA ASP A 72 -1.51 -18.86 -4.00
C ASP A 72 -1.42 -17.42 -3.49
N VAL A 73 -1.01 -16.48 -4.32
CA VAL A 73 -0.68 -15.13 -3.89
C VAL A 73 -1.54 -14.10 -4.62
N ILE A 74 -2.14 -13.19 -3.85
CA ILE A 74 -2.90 -12.05 -4.34
C ILE A 74 -2.19 -10.76 -3.94
N ALA A 75 -1.69 -10.01 -4.92
CA ALA A 75 -1.13 -8.68 -4.71
C ALA A 75 -2.04 -7.64 -5.34
N TYR A 76 -2.51 -6.64 -4.60
CA TYR A 76 -3.47 -5.66 -5.11
C TYR A 76 -2.98 -4.22 -4.91
N ASP A 77 -3.47 -3.31 -5.75
CA ASP A 77 -3.24 -1.88 -5.59
C ASP A 77 -4.33 -1.26 -4.73
N HIS A 78 -3.95 -0.55 -3.67
CA HIS A 78 -4.91 0.25 -2.91
C HIS A 78 -5.63 1.26 -3.81
N TYR A 79 -6.85 1.63 -3.47
CA TYR A 79 -7.49 2.78 -4.09
C TYR A 79 -6.55 4.01 -4.07
N GLY A 80 -6.51 4.74 -5.15
CA GLY A 80 -5.65 5.90 -5.30
C GLY A 80 -4.22 5.61 -5.74
N ARG A 81 -3.81 4.36 -5.86
CA ARG A 81 -2.46 3.90 -6.27
C ARG A 81 -2.55 3.02 -7.50
N GLY A 82 -1.41 2.87 -8.17
CA GLY A 82 -1.27 1.99 -9.32
C GLY A 82 -2.40 2.14 -10.34
N PHE A 83 -2.99 1.02 -10.68
CA PHE A 83 -4.07 0.92 -11.66
C PHE A 83 -5.48 0.96 -11.03
N SER A 84 -5.57 0.98 -9.69
CA SER A 84 -6.85 1.04 -9.00
C SER A 84 -7.54 2.39 -9.13
N SER A 85 -8.87 2.41 -9.01
CA SER A 85 -9.70 3.60 -9.03
C SER A 85 -9.27 4.62 -7.94
N ARG A 86 -9.61 5.89 -8.16
CA ARG A 86 -9.24 7.01 -7.30
C ARG A 86 -10.48 7.74 -6.76
N PRO A 87 -11.31 7.08 -5.93
CA PRO A 87 -12.54 7.67 -5.43
C PRO A 87 -12.30 8.95 -4.62
N LYS A 88 -13.27 9.84 -4.62
CA LYS A 88 -13.26 11.10 -3.86
C LYS A 88 -13.87 10.89 -2.47
N VAL A 89 -13.18 10.08 -1.66
CA VAL A 89 -13.59 9.72 -0.30
C VAL A 89 -12.45 9.99 0.69
N ASP A 90 -12.73 9.87 1.98
CA ASP A 90 -11.72 9.89 3.02
C ASP A 90 -11.05 8.51 3.14
N TYR A 91 -9.73 8.50 2.98
CA TYR A 91 -8.91 7.30 3.05
C TYR A 91 -8.57 6.98 4.51
N THR A 92 -9.58 6.51 5.23
CA THR A 92 -9.52 6.16 6.65
C THR A 92 -9.03 4.71 6.87
N LYS A 93 -8.76 4.36 8.12
CA LYS A 93 -8.54 2.97 8.54
C LYS A 93 -9.66 2.04 8.05
N GLY A 94 -10.90 2.41 8.33
CA GLY A 94 -12.08 1.62 7.92
C GLY A 94 -12.16 1.43 6.42
N PHE A 95 -11.83 2.46 5.63
CA PHE A 95 -11.81 2.38 4.17
C PHE A 95 -10.82 1.33 3.65
N TYR A 96 -9.61 1.24 4.22
CA TYR A 96 -8.62 0.22 3.81
C TYR A 96 -9.05 -1.20 4.24
N ILE A 97 -9.58 -1.33 5.45
CA ILE A 97 -10.04 -2.63 5.97
C ILE A 97 -11.23 -3.15 5.14
N SER A 98 -12.23 -2.30 4.87
CA SER A 98 -13.38 -2.70 4.05
C SER A 98 -12.95 -3.07 2.62
N THR A 99 -12.02 -2.34 2.02
CA THR A 99 -11.49 -2.67 0.69
C THR A 99 -10.86 -4.06 0.65
N LEU A 100 -10.04 -4.41 1.65
CA LEU A 100 -9.45 -5.75 1.72
C LEU A 100 -10.53 -6.83 1.93
N MET A 101 -11.52 -6.57 2.76
CA MET A 101 -12.64 -7.48 2.97
C MET A 101 -13.44 -7.69 1.69
N GLU A 102 -13.83 -6.60 1.02
CA GLU A 102 -14.56 -6.67 -0.24
C GLU A 102 -13.81 -7.45 -1.33
N LEU A 103 -12.46 -7.30 -1.38
CA LEU A 103 -11.64 -8.05 -2.32
C LEU A 103 -11.61 -9.55 -2.00
N ILE A 104 -11.46 -9.91 -0.71
CA ILE A 104 -11.52 -11.31 -0.24
C ILE A 104 -12.87 -11.93 -0.61
N ASP A 105 -13.97 -11.20 -0.38
CA ASP A 105 -15.33 -11.67 -0.67
C ASP A 105 -15.60 -11.75 -2.19
N HIS A 106 -15.11 -10.78 -2.97
CA HIS A 106 -15.18 -10.78 -4.45
C HIS A 106 -14.49 -12.02 -5.04
N LEU A 107 -13.32 -12.36 -4.50
CA LEU A 107 -12.55 -13.54 -4.91
C LEU A 107 -13.14 -14.85 -4.34
N LYS A 108 -14.22 -14.77 -3.59
CA LYS A 108 -14.95 -15.92 -2.97
C LYS A 108 -14.05 -16.79 -2.11
N VAL A 109 -13.03 -16.20 -1.47
CA VAL A 109 -12.12 -16.90 -0.56
C VAL A 109 -12.89 -17.27 0.72
N LYS A 110 -12.99 -18.57 1.02
CA LYS A 110 -13.75 -19.10 2.16
C LYS A 110 -12.86 -19.47 3.36
N GLN A 111 -11.64 -19.92 3.07
CA GLN A 111 -10.66 -20.27 4.10
C GLN A 111 -10.05 -19.03 4.74
N LYS A 112 -9.37 -19.22 5.85
CA LYS A 112 -8.53 -18.19 6.44
C LYS A 112 -7.37 -17.86 5.51
N VAL A 113 -6.93 -16.60 5.53
CA VAL A 113 -5.88 -16.10 4.67
C VAL A 113 -4.63 -15.71 5.46
N HIS A 114 -3.49 -15.82 4.82
CA HIS A 114 -2.27 -15.21 5.30
C HIS A 114 -2.19 -13.77 4.79
N LEU A 115 -1.77 -12.85 5.66
CA LEU A 115 -1.62 -11.45 5.33
C LEU A 115 -0.15 -11.05 5.46
N ILE A 116 0.39 -10.37 4.46
CA ILE A 116 1.72 -9.76 4.52
C ILE A 116 1.56 -8.27 4.24
N GLY A 117 1.94 -7.43 5.22
CA GLY A 117 1.83 -5.98 5.13
C GLY A 117 3.19 -5.29 5.17
N TYR A 118 3.50 -4.51 4.13
CA TYR A 118 4.71 -3.69 4.05
C TYR A 118 4.43 -2.24 4.40
N SER A 119 5.27 -1.63 5.27
CA SER A 119 5.16 -0.23 5.65
C SER A 119 3.72 0.11 6.12
N MET A 120 2.99 1.03 5.45
CA MET A 120 1.57 1.32 5.72
C MET A 120 0.69 0.07 5.65
N GLY A 121 1.01 -0.90 4.80
CA GLY A 121 0.30 -2.18 4.72
C GLY A 121 0.31 -2.94 6.05
N GLY A 122 1.35 -2.77 6.87
CA GLY A 122 1.44 -3.38 8.19
C GLY A 122 0.25 -3.00 9.09
N PRO A 123 0.03 -1.71 9.41
CA PRO A 123 -1.16 -1.30 10.16
C PRO A 123 -2.48 -1.73 9.53
N ILE A 124 -2.58 -1.79 8.19
CA ILE A 124 -3.81 -2.25 7.52
C ILE A 124 -4.09 -3.72 7.87
N VAL A 125 -3.11 -4.60 7.65
CA VAL A 125 -3.29 -6.04 7.95
C VAL A 125 -3.46 -6.31 9.45
N GLY A 126 -2.77 -5.56 10.31
CA GLY A 126 -2.90 -5.69 11.76
C GLY A 126 -4.29 -5.29 12.26
N HIS A 127 -4.83 -4.16 11.78
CA HIS A 127 -6.21 -3.76 12.09
C HIS A 127 -7.23 -4.75 11.52
N PHE A 128 -7.02 -5.21 10.28
CA PHE A 128 -7.88 -6.21 9.66
C PHE A 128 -7.95 -7.48 10.52
N ALA A 129 -6.80 -8.00 10.95
CA ALA A 129 -6.71 -9.20 11.79
C ALA A 129 -7.36 -8.99 13.18
N ASN A 130 -7.22 -7.80 13.75
CA ASN A 130 -7.89 -7.45 15.00
C ASN A 130 -9.41 -7.43 14.87
N GLU A 131 -9.94 -6.92 13.78
CA GLU A 131 -11.38 -6.81 13.54
C GLU A 131 -11.98 -8.11 12.99
N ASN A 132 -11.18 -8.94 12.29
CA ASN A 132 -11.63 -10.16 11.61
C ASN A 132 -10.77 -11.39 11.93
N PRO A 133 -10.57 -11.77 13.21
CA PRO A 133 -9.63 -12.83 13.58
C PRO A 133 -9.99 -14.20 12.98
N ASN A 134 -11.27 -14.45 12.73
CA ASN A 134 -11.74 -15.70 12.16
C ASN A 134 -11.44 -15.86 10.66
N LYS A 135 -11.02 -14.79 9.97
CA LYS A 135 -10.65 -14.80 8.56
C LYS A 135 -9.13 -14.86 8.34
N VAL A 136 -8.33 -14.79 9.42
CA VAL A 136 -6.88 -14.68 9.33
C VAL A 136 -6.19 -15.90 9.92
N GLU A 137 -5.27 -16.49 9.15
CA GLU A 137 -4.42 -17.60 9.58
C GLU A 137 -3.12 -17.07 10.18
N SER A 138 -2.47 -16.13 9.50
CA SER A 138 -1.29 -15.45 10.03
C SER A 138 -1.17 -14.00 9.53
N VAL A 139 -0.43 -13.18 10.26
CA VAL A 139 -0.09 -11.82 9.88
C VAL A 139 1.41 -11.63 9.93
N ASN A 140 1.98 -11.19 8.80
CA ASN A 140 3.41 -10.97 8.68
C ASN A 140 3.66 -9.49 8.33
N PHE A 141 4.55 -8.86 9.07
CA PHE A 141 4.87 -7.45 8.95
C PHE A 141 6.27 -7.28 8.36
N ILE A 142 6.39 -6.47 7.31
CA ILE A 142 7.68 -6.07 6.73
C ILE A 142 7.84 -4.57 6.94
N ALA A 143 8.81 -4.16 7.75
CA ALA A 143 9.06 -2.77 8.10
C ALA A 143 7.75 -1.98 8.32
N PRO A 144 6.88 -2.39 9.26
CA PRO A 144 5.55 -1.82 9.40
C PRO A 144 5.62 -0.38 9.92
N ALA A 145 4.82 0.52 9.33
CA ALA A 145 4.58 1.83 9.91
C ALA A 145 3.85 1.72 11.26
N GLY A 146 3.99 2.75 12.12
CA GLY A 146 3.22 2.80 13.35
C GLY A 146 4.03 2.97 14.63
N TYR A 147 5.34 2.84 14.56
CA TYR A 147 6.29 3.20 15.62
C TYR A 147 7.19 4.38 15.22
N MET A 148 6.76 5.15 14.25
CA MET A 148 7.50 6.33 13.82
C MET A 148 7.48 7.36 14.94
N PHE A 149 8.52 7.37 15.76
CA PHE A 149 8.69 8.39 16.80
C PHE A 149 8.74 9.76 16.11
N LYS A 150 7.84 10.66 16.52
CA LYS A 150 7.89 12.05 16.08
C LYS A 150 9.29 12.56 16.35
N ARG A 151 10.15 12.67 15.36
CA ARG A 151 11.35 13.49 15.46
C ARG A 151 10.86 14.86 15.92
N LYS A 152 11.25 15.29 17.10
CA LYS A 152 10.83 16.55 17.75
C LYS A 152 10.88 17.79 16.82
N SER A 153 11.67 17.71 15.76
CA SER A 153 11.93 18.80 14.81
C SER A 153 10.95 18.90 13.64
N GLN A 154 10.21 17.83 13.28
CA GLN A 154 9.31 17.87 12.11
C GLN A 154 7.83 18.06 12.46
N SER A 155 7.48 18.16 13.73
CA SER A 155 6.16 17.79 14.19
C SER A 155 5.03 18.77 13.93
N ASN A 156 5.27 20.07 13.85
CA ASN A 156 4.15 21.02 13.88
C ASN A 156 4.01 21.90 12.63
N VAL A 157 5.11 22.32 12.01
CA VAL A 157 5.06 23.21 10.85
C VAL A 157 4.67 22.43 9.59
N TYR A 158 5.26 21.25 9.37
CA TYR A 158 4.96 20.40 8.21
C TYR A 158 3.49 19.93 8.21
N LEU A 159 2.99 19.44 9.35
CA LEU A 159 1.58 19.04 9.48
C LEU A 159 0.63 20.25 9.38
N LYS A 160 1.04 21.44 9.89
CA LYS A 160 0.25 22.67 9.71
C LYS A 160 0.19 23.11 8.25
N ILE A 161 1.32 23.02 7.52
CA ILE A 161 1.37 23.31 6.08
C ILE A 161 0.51 22.31 5.29
N LEU A 162 0.53 21.03 5.64
CA LEU A 162 -0.34 20.02 5.05
C LEU A 162 -1.84 20.27 5.32
N ASN A 163 -2.17 21.03 6.36
CA ASN A 163 -3.56 21.41 6.66
C ASN A 163 -4.05 22.66 5.90
N ILE A 164 -3.18 23.36 5.16
CA ILE A 164 -3.57 24.49 4.32
C ILE A 164 -3.96 23.95 2.92
N PRO A 165 -5.25 23.85 2.58
CA PRO A 165 -5.72 23.09 1.40
C PRO A 165 -5.09 23.53 0.09
N PHE A 166 -4.94 24.86 -0.10
CA PHE A 166 -4.39 25.42 -1.32
C PHE A 166 -2.86 25.20 -1.44
N ILE A 167 -2.13 25.38 -0.34
CA ILE A 167 -0.67 25.25 -0.31
C ILE A 167 -0.27 23.78 -0.53
N THR A 168 -0.90 22.87 0.19
CA THR A 168 -0.64 21.43 0.05
C THR A 168 -0.90 20.97 -1.37
N LYS A 169 -2.05 21.37 -1.93
CA LYS A 169 -2.43 21.02 -3.29
C LYS A 169 -1.48 21.63 -4.32
N TYR A 170 -0.99 22.85 -4.09
CA TYR A 170 0.01 23.49 -4.94
C TYR A 170 1.36 22.77 -4.89
N ILE A 171 1.90 22.55 -3.70
CA ILE A 171 3.18 21.89 -3.50
C ILE A 171 3.15 20.46 -4.07
N SER A 172 2.08 19.72 -3.84
CA SER A 172 1.94 18.34 -4.31
C SER A 172 1.86 18.20 -5.83
N VAL A 173 1.40 19.23 -6.52
CA VAL A 173 1.31 19.25 -7.99
C VAL A 173 2.58 19.83 -8.63
N VAL A 174 3.18 20.85 -8.01
CA VAL A 174 4.33 21.57 -8.57
C VAL A 174 5.66 20.93 -8.15
N PHE A 175 5.73 20.45 -6.92
CA PHE A 175 6.93 19.84 -6.33
C PHE A 175 6.60 18.47 -5.70
N PRO A 176 6.15 17.49 -6.49
CA PRO A 176 5.72 16.20 -5.96
C PRO A 176 6.85 15.46 -5.21
N SER A 177 8.09 15.58 -5.67
CA SER A 177 9.25 14.97 -5.00
C SER A 177 9.50 15.54 -3.59
N LEU A 178 9.13 16.79 -3.34
CA LEU A 178 9.26 17.41 -2.04
C LEU A 178 8.23 16.87 -1.03
N MET A 179 7.05 16.52 -1.53
CA MET A 179 5.94 16.03 -0.69
C MET A 179 6.02 14.53 -0.37
N TYR A 180 6.55 13.75 -1.28
CA TYR A 180 6.42 12.28 -1.23
C TYR A 180 7.75 11.57 -1.05
N GLY A 181 8.84 12.32 -0.83
CA GLY A 181 10.18 11.77 -0.88
C GLY A 181 10.40 11.11 -2.25
N GLY A 182 11.31 11.55 -3.06
CA GLY A 182 11.54 10.87 -4.34
C GLY A 182 11.78 9.38 -4.08
N SER A 183 11.45 8.52 -5.04
CA SER A 183 11.83 7.10 -5.02
C SER A 183 13.34 6.87 -4.78
N SER A 184 14.13 7.94 -4.82
CA SER A 184 15.54 7.98 -4.43
C SER A 184 15.80 7.71 -2.95
N SER A 185 14.79 7.79 -2.07
CA SER A 185 14.93 7.40 -0.66
C SER A 185 14.81 5.89 -0.44
N ILE A 186 14.22 5.14 -1.40
CA ILE A 186 14.17 3.68 -1.36
C ILE A 186 15.39 3.18 -2.13
N LYS A 187 16.45 2.81 -1.42
CA LYS A 187 17.59 2.13 -2.00
C LYS A 187 17.26 0.64 -2.05
N LEU A 188 17.16 0.10 -3.25
CA LEU A 188 17.08 -1.35 -3.42
C LEU A 188 18.50 -1.92 -3.22
N SER A 189 18.62 -3.12 -2.62
CA SER A 189 19.90 -3.81 -2.48
C SER A 189 20.51 -4.10 -3.87
N THR A 190 21.80 -4.27 -3.95
CA THR A 190 22.56 -4.46 -5.21
C THR A 190 22.62 -5.92 -5.68
N ASP A 191 22.00 -6.87 -4.96
CA ASP A 191 22.05 -8.27 -5.33
C ASP A 191 21.34 -8.52 -6.67
N GLU A 192 21.95 -9.32 -7.53
CA GLU A 192 21.48 -9.63 -8.89
C GLU A 192 20.45 -10.77 -8.88
N ASP A 193 19.21 -10.48 -8.48
CA ASP A 193 18.07 -11.39 -8.67
C ASP A 193 17.21 -10.89 -9.84
N GLU A 194 17.08 -11.71 -10.88
CA GLU A 194 16.29 -11.39 -12.09
C GLU A 194 14.80 -11.10 -11.79
N ASN A 195 14.27 -11.69 -10.72
CA ASN A 195 12.89 -11.45 -10.29
C ASN A 195 12.70 -10.13 -9.54
N ARG A 196 13.78 -9.43 -9.26
CA ARG A 196 13.77 -8.25 -8.44
C ARG A 196 13.24 -7.04 -9.17
N LEU A 197 12.54 -6.17 -8.43
CA LEU A 197 12.17 -4.84 -8.89
C LEU A 197 13.42 -3.96 -8.98
N SER A 198 13.75 -3.49 -10.18
CA SER A 198 14.85 -2.53 -10.35
C SER A 198 14.46 -1.14 -9.88
N GLN A 199 15.46 -0.32 -9.50
CA GLN A 199 15.23 1.08 -9.12
C GLN A 199 14.58 1.88 -10.27
N ASN A 200 14.92 1.58 -11.51
CA ASN A 200 14.34 2.26 -12.68
C ASN A 200 12.86 1.89 -12.88
N GLU A 201 12.50 0.63 -12.70
CA GLU A 201 11.10 0.20 -12.75
C GLU A 201 10.27 0.89 -11.66
N LEU A 202 10.76 0.87 -10.41
CA LEU A 202 10.10 1.55 -9.30
C LEU A 202 9.89 3.03 -9.57
N ASN A 203 10.95 3.71 -10.04
CA ASN A 203 10.91 5.14 -10.38
C ASN A 203 9.91 5.43 -11.51
N THR A 204 9.85 4.56 -12.51
CA THR A 204 8.95 4.70 -13.65
C THR A 204 7.50 4.57 -13.21
N VAL A 205 7.18 3.50 -12.49
CA VAL A 205 5.82 3.27 -11.96
C VAL A 205 5.39 4.42 -11.04
N TYR A 206 6.28 4.88 -10.18
CA TYR A 206 5.99 6.00 -9.29
C TYR A 206 5.66 7.29 -10.06
N ARG A 207 6.47 7.64 -11.05
CA ARG A 207 6.26 8.83 -11.90
C ARG A 207 4.98 8.72 -12.73
N GLU A 208 4.66 7.52 -13.24
CA GLU A 208 3.43 7.32 -14.01
C GLU A 208 2.18 7.58 -13.18
N GLN A 209 2.11 7.07 -11.94
CA GLN A 209 0.97 7.30 -11.05
C GLN A 209 0.69 8.79 -10.83
N MET A 210 1.76 9.58 -10.72
CA MET A 210 1.66 11.03 -10.44
C MET A 210 1.01 11.81 -11.58
N LYS A 211 1.00 11.27 -12.79
CA LYS A 211 0.39 11.92 -13.98
C LYS A 211 -1.13 11.89 -13.96
N TYR A 212 -1.75 11.12 -13.06
CA TYR A 212 -3.20 10.95 -13.01
C TYR A 212 -3.82 11.71 -11.83
N GLU A 213 -5.01 12.28 -12.10
CA GLU A 213 -5.80 12.92 -11.05
C GLU A 213 -6.12 11.94 -9.91
N GLY A 214 -6.11 12.45 -8.69
CA GLY A 214 -6.49 11.69 -7.52
C GLY A 214 -5.35 10.97 -6.80
N PHE A 215 -4.19 10.73 -7.43
CA PHE A 215 -3.04 10.14 -6.75
C PHE A 215 -2.63 10.97 -5.53
N THR A 216 -2.26 12.22 -5.75
CA THR A 216 -1.89 13.15 -4.67
C THR A 216 -2.99 13.32 -3.62
N ARG A 217 -4.26 13.48 -4.08
CA ARG A 217 -5.40 13.62 -3.16
C ARG A 217 -5.52 12.40 -2.25
N SER A 218 -5.38 11.19 -2.78
CA SER A 218 -5.46 9.96 -1.99
C SER A 218 -4.35 9.87 -0.96
N LEU A 219 -3.12 10.26 -1.30
CA LEU A 219 -2.00 10.29 -0.34
C LEU A 219 -2.24 11.30 0.78
N VAL A 220 -2.67 12.52 0.43
CA VAL A 220 -2.99 13.56 1.43
C VAL A 220 -4.15 13.12 2.33
N SER A 221 -5.20 12.53 1.76
CA SER A 221 -6.33 12.01 2.54
C SER A 221 -5.88 10.90 3.49
N THR A 222 -5.05 9.97 3.02
CA THR A 222 -4.46 8.93 3.87
C THR A 222 -3.64 9.51 5.02
N ALA A 223 -2.74 10.46 4.73
CA ALA A 223 -1.88 11.06 5.75
C ALA A 223 -2.68 11.82 6.83
N LYS A 224 -3.87 12.33 6.48
CA LYS A 224 -4.77 13.01 7.42
C LYS A 224 -5.65 12.06 8.23
N ASN A 225 -6.15 11.01 7.60
CA ASN A 225 -7.26 10.21 8.14
C ASN A 225 -6.83 8.81 8.59
N PHE A 226 -5.59 8.39 8.30
CA PHE A 226 -5.04 7.12 8.75
C PHE A 226 -3.81 7.36 9.63
N ASN A 227 -3.88 6.92 10.88
CA ASN A 227 -2.77 7.09 11.81
C ASN A 227 -1.61 6.14 11.48
N LEU A 228 -0.57 6.68 10.82
CA LEU A 228 0.63 5.93 10.44
C LEU A 228 1.77 6.06 11.46
N PHE A 229 1.62 6.93 12.48
CA PHE A 229 2.71 7.26 13.40
C PHE A 229 2.63 6.54 14.74
N ASN A 230 1.44 6.14 15.16
CA ASN A 230 1.22 5.49 16.44
C ASN A 230 0.12 4.43 16.30
N THR A 231 0.53 3.20 16.06
CA THR A 231 -0.34 2.02 16.01
C THR A 231 -0.01 1.01 17.11
N GLN A 232 0.71 1.44 18.16
CA GLN A 232 1.12 0.57 19.27
C GLN A 232 -0.05 -0.23 19.86
N LYS A 233 -1.20 0.44 20.04
CA LYS A 233 -2.41 -0.22 20.55
C LYS A 233 -2.87 -1.37 19.65
N MET A 234 -2.77 -1.20 18.32
CA MET A 234 -3.13 -2.25 17.36
C MET A 234 -2.24 -3.49 17.55
N PHE A 235 -0.92 -3.32 17.68
CA PHE A 235 0.01 -4.42 17.93
C PHE A 235 -0.23 -5.09 19.28
N GLN A 236 -0.50 -4.31 20.33
CA GLN A 236 -0.85 -4.85 21.66
C GLN A 236 -2.15 -5.68 21.65
N GLU A 237 -3.15 -5.23 20.89
CA GLU A 237 -4.42 -5.96 20.74
C GLU A 237 -4.21 -7.25 19.92
N LEU A 238 -3.40 -7.18 18.86
CA LEU A 238 -3.06 -8.36 18.06
C LEU A 238 -2.31 -9.41 18.88
N GLY A 239 -1.34 -9.00 19.70
CA GLY A 239 -0.58 -9.90 20.56
C GLY A 239 -1.41 -10.64 21.62
N LYS A 240 -2.64 -10.19 21.88
CA LYS A 240 -3.59 -10.90 22.75
C LYS A 240 -4.44 -11.94 22.01
N LYS A 241 -4.34 -11.98 20.68
CA LYS A 241 -5.08 -12.90 19.83
C LYS A 241 -4.22 -14.11 19.48
N ASN A 242 -4.85 -15.25 19.38
CA ASN A 242 -4.16 -16.47 18.95
C ASN A 242 -4.01 -16.51 17.42
N ILE A 243 -3.27 -15.53 16.88
CA ILE A 243 -2.95 -15.41 15.46
C ILE A 243 -1.44 -15.42 15.31
N ASN A 244 -0.92 -16.37 14.54
CA ASN A 244 0.50 -16.44 14.24
C ASN A 244 0.96 -15.14 13.59
N SER A 245 2.00 -14.52 14.15
CA SER A 245 2.51 -13.26 13.61
C SER A 245 4.02 -13.21 13.61
N SER A 246 4.60 -12.58 12.58
CA SER A 246 6.04 -12.31 12.48
C SER A 246 6.28 -10.87 12.07
N VAL A 247 7.48 -10.37 12.41
CA VAL A 247 7.94 -9.03 12.03
C VAL A 247 9.33 -9.17 11.42
N ILE A 248 9.51 -8.60 10.24
CA ILE A 248 10.80 -8.50 9.54
C ILE A 248 11.13 -7.01 9.44
N TRP A 249 12.33 -6.64 9.87
CA TRP A 249 12.80 -5.26 9.85
C TRP A 249 14.25 -5.19 9.40
N GLY A 250 14.61 -4.16 8.66
CA GLY A 250 15.99 -3.94 8.24
C GLY A 250 16.78 -3.21 9.34
N ASP A 251 17.99 -3.67 9.64
CA ASP A 251 18.85 -3.07 10.67
C ASP A 251 19.19 -1.59 10.39
N ALA A 252 19.20 -1.21 9.13
CA ALA A 252 19.51 0.15 8.65
C ALA A 252 18.27 0.90 8.18
N ASP A 253 17.05 0.52 8.61
CA ASP A 253 15.84 1.24 8.25
C ASP A 253 15.76 2.57 9.00
N GLU A 254 15.88 3.68 8.26
CA GLU A 254 15.79 5.04 8.79
C GLU A 254 14.40 5.68 8.59
N ILE A 255 13.45 4.96 7.99
CA ILE A 255 12.15 5.52 7.57
C ILE A 255 11.05 5.19 8.58
N VAL A 256 10.99 3.96 9.06
CA VAL A 256 9.94 3.46 9.96
C VAL A 256 10.51 2.84 11.23
#